data_5d215cfe22e9b5ebda98e278f047421b
#
_entry.id   5d215cfe22e9b5ebda98e278f047421b
#
_cell.length_a   1.000
_cell.length_b   1.000
_cell.length_c   1.000
_cell.angle_alpha   90.00
_cell.angle_beta   90.00
_cell.angle_gamma   90.00
#
_symmetry.space_group_name_H-M   'P 1'
#
loop_
_entity.id
_entity.type
_entity.pdbx_description
1 polymer ?
#
loop_
_entity_poly.entity_id
_entity_poly.type
_entity_poly.pdbx_seq_one_letter_code
_entity_poly.pdbx_strand_id
1 'polypeptide(L)'
;SAVRQLAGNGTVVLALPAATAADLAAVAEGAALGAYSYTEHKSAPAAAGKDNVRTAIVYSPLAGTAEADAALARAAVLGASVNATRTLVNMPPSQLYPEAFAEAAKDLAKGLPVKVTVFDEKRLAKDGFGGILAVGQGSARPPRLVKVEYVPSRPSGARAVHLVGKGITFDSGGISIKPAANMDQMKSDMAGAATVLNATLAAARLGLPVKVTAWLCVAENMPSGSAQRPSDVITIRGGTTVEVLNTDAEGRLVMADGLVAACEENPDAVIDVATLTGAALVALGTRTAGVMGDDEVTRPLLDAAAAAGEAAWPMPLPEELRAGLDSATADIANVGERPGGMLTAAIFLKEFVGKRPDGSSVPWAHLDIAGPAFNTGSPYGHTPKQGTGSTVRTLVGYLESAGRP
;
A
#
# COMPACT_ATOMS: atom_id res chain seq x y z
N SER A 1 -9.95 -0.14 -20.81
CA SER A 1 -9.18 -0.87 -21.84
C SER A 1 -9.09 -0.12 -23.16
N ALA A 2 -10.13 0.60 -23.59
CA ALA A 2 -10.16 1.32 -24.86
C ALA A 2 -8.98 2.30 -25.03
N VAL A 3 -8.72 3.15 -24.04
CA VAL A 3 -7.64 4.14 -24.08
C VAL A 3 -6.26 3.46 -24.26
N ARG A 4 -6.02 2.31 -23.59
CA ARG A 4 -4.78 1.54 -23.79
C ARG A 4 -4.64 1.01 -25.21
N GLN A 5 -5.74 0.60 -25.86
CA GLN A 5 -5.71 0.14 -27.26
C GLN A 5 -5.52 1.30 -28.25
N LEU A 6 -5.90 2.50 -27.86
CA LEU A 6 -5.74 3.73 -28.65
C LEU A 6 -4.37 4.40 -28.45
N ALA A 7 -3.43 3.75 -27.75
CA ALA A 7 -2.05 4.23 -27.66
C ALA A 7 -1.49 4.52 -29.07
N GLY A 8 -0.71 5.58 -29.21
CA GLY A 8 -0.26 6.14 -30.49
C GLY A 8 -1.10 7.33 -30.98
N ASN A 9 -2.27 7.57 -30.38
CA ASN A 9 -3.05 8.79 -30.62
C ASN A 9 -2.82 9.77 -29.48
N GLY A 10 -2.37 10.98 -29.78
CA GLY A 10 -2.12 12.00 -28.75
C GLY A 10 -3.40 12.44 -28.04
N THR A 11 -4.51 12.50 -28.77
CA THR A 11 -5.84 12.89 -28.27
C THR A 11 -6.88 11.87 -28.71
N VAL A 12 -7.79 11.51 -27.80
CA VAL A 12 -8.94 10.63 -28.07
C VAL A 12 -10.21 11.26 -27.56
N VAL A 13 -11.31 11.02 -28.26
CA VAL A 13 -12.66 11.42 -27.82
C VAL A 13 -13.42 10.17 -27.38
N LEU A 14 -14.00 10.22 -26.19
CA LEU A 14 -14.79 9.15 -25.58
C LEU A 14 -16.26 9.56 -25.59
N ALA A 15 -17.01 9.07 -26.58
CA ALA A 15 -18.46 9.21 -26.71
C ALA A 15 -19.16 8.00 -26.09
N LEU A 16 -18.96 7.80 -24.80
CA LEU A 16 -19.60 6.74 -24.01
C LEU A 16 -20.79 7.32 -23.21
N PRO A 17 -21.72 6.47 -22.74
CA PRO A 17 -22.78 6.96 -21.86
C PRO A 17 -22.17 7.67 -20.63
N ALA A 18 -22.37 8.97 -20.52
CA ALA A 18 -21.87 9.82 -19.46
C ALA A 18 -22.92 10.91 -19.15
N ALA A 19 -24.17 10.49 -18.94
CA ALA A 19 -25.30 11.36 -18.69
C ALA A 19 -25.41 11.79 -17.22
N THR A 20 -24.85 11.02 -16.29
CA THR A 20 -24.78 11.36 -14.87
C THR A 20 -23.35 11.69 -14.46
N ALA A 21 -23.18 12.40 -13.33
CA ALA A 21 -21.84 12.66 -12.78
C ALA A 21 -21.09 11.38 -12.44
N ALA A 22 -21.77 10.36 -11.97
CA ALA A 22 -21.19 9.06 -11.68
C ALA A 22 -20.65 8.37 -12.95
N ASP A 23 -21.42 8.37 -14.04
CA ASP A 23 -20.98 7.81 -15.32
C ASP A 23 -19.80 8.61 -15.89
N LEU A 24 -19.88 9.94 -15.83
CA LEU A 24 -18.81 10.83 -16.27
C LEU A 24 -17.51 10.56 -15.49
N ALA A 25 -17.60 10.46 -14.15
CA ALA A 25 -16.46 10.14 -13.29
C ALA A 25 -15.85 8.79 -13.65
N ALA A 26 -16.69 7.76 -13.84
CA ALA A 26 -16.23 6.41 -14.19
C ALA A 26 -15.52 6.38 -15.57
N VAL A 27 -16.03 7.08 -16.56
CA VAL A 27 -15.42 7.19 -17.90
C VAL A 27 -14.09 7.92 -17.83
N ALA A 28 -14.04 9.07 -17.12
CA ALA A 28 -12.84 9.88 -16.96
C ALA A 28 -11.74 9.12 -16.16
N GLU A 29 -12.11 8.47 -15.07
CA GLU A 29 -11.19 7.64 -14.27
C GLU A 29 -10.66 6.47 -15.10
N GLY A 30 -11.55 5.76 -15.81
CA GLY A 30 -11.16 4.69 -16.72
C GLY A 30 -10.20 5.13 -17.83
N ALA A 31 -10.36 6.37 -18.32
CA ALA A 31 -9.44 6.98 -19.29
C ALA A 31 -8.07 7.23 -18.66
N ALA A 32 -8.01 7.89 -17.51
CA ALA A 32 -6.76 8.19 -16.80
C ALA A 32 -5.98 6.91 -16.41
N LEU A 33 -6.69 5.89 -15.92
CA LEU A 33 -6.10 4.59 -15.56
C LEU A 33 -5.63 3.79 -16.79
N GLY A 34 -6.29 3.97 -17.93
CA GLY A 34 -5.95 3.27 -19.18
C GLY A 34 -4.79 3.89 -19.94
N ALA A 35 -4.43 5.13 -19.65
CA ALA A 35 -3.36 5.88 -20.32
C ALA A 35 -1.98 5.66 -19.66
N TYR A 36 -1.73 4.47 -19.10
CA TYR A 36 -0.48 4.16 -18.41
C TYR A 36 0.35 3.11 -19.14
N SER A 37 1.64 3.37 -19.27
CA SER A 37 2.67 2.38 -19.59
C SER A 37 3.96 2.72 -18.85
N TYR A 38 4.78 1.69 -18.57
CA TYR A 38 6.10 1.85 -17.98
C TYR A 38 7.16 1.51 -19.00
N THR A 39 7.96 2.50 -19.43
CA THR A 39 8.91 2.37 -20.53
C THR A 39 10.29 2.95 -20.22
N GLU A 40 10.54 3.40 -18.99
CA GLU A 40 11.74 4.15 -18.57
C GLU A 40 13.07 3.46 -18.90
N HIS A 41 13.08 2.12 -18.95
CA HIS A 41 14.29 1.34 -19.20
C HIS A 41 14.36 0.76 -20.62
N LYS A 42 13.44 1.16 -21.50
CA LYS A 42 13.49 0.72 -22.91
C LYS A 42 14.35 1.68 -23.74
N SER A 43 15.20 1.10 -24.59
CA SER A 43 15.92 1.90 -25.58
C SER A 43 14.96 2.61 -26.55
N ALA A 44 15.38 3.71 -27.15
CA ALA A 44 14.53 4.50 -28.04
C ALA A 44 13.80 3.69 -29.14
N PRO A 45 14.43 2.72 -29.85
CA PRO A 45 13.73 1.88 -30.83
C PRO A 45 12.67 0.97 -30.19
N ALA A 46 12.90 0.47 -28.96
CA ALA A 46 11.96 -0.37 -28.25
C ALA A 46 10.89 0.44 -27.48
N ALA A 47 11.20 1.69 -27.14
CA ALA A 47 10.27 2.67 -26.61
C ALA A 47 9.41 3.32 -27.73
N ALA A 48 9.80 3.21 -28.98
CA ALA A 48 9.02 3.64 -30.16
C ALA A 48 7.74 2.81 -30.37
N GLY A 49 7.34 2.02 -29.38
CA GLY A 49 5.94 1.61 -29.18
C GLY A 49 5.05 2.85 -29.12
N LYS A 50 3.77 2.64 -29.35
CA LYS A 50 2.79 3.73 -29.37
C LYS A 50 2.82 4.52 -28.07
N ASP A 51 3.04 5.83 -28.15
CA ASP A 51 2.94 6.75 -27.01
C ASP A 51 1.57 6.62 -26.33
N ASN A 52 1.56 6.83 -25.03
CA ASN A 52 0.30 6.88 -24.31
C ASN A 52 -0.61 8.03 -24.80
N VAL A 53 -1.91 7.82 -24.72
CA VAL A 53 -2.87 8.91 -24.91
C VAL A 53 -2.58 10.00 -23.87
N ARG A 54 -2.38 11.23 -24.35
CA ARG A 54 -2.08 12.40 -23.49
C ARG A 54 -3.34 13.19 -23.13
N THR A 55 -4.33 13.20 -24.00
CA THR A 55 -5.57 13.93 -23.80
C THR A 55 -6.76 13.01 -24.10
N ALA A 56 -7.66 12.85 -23.13
CA ALA A 56 -8.93 12.20 -23.32
C ALA A 56 -10.06 13.23 -23.15
N ILE A 57 -10.85 13.44 -24.18
CA ILE A 57 -12.03 14.32 -24.15
C ILE A 57 -13.25 13.43 -23.93
N VAL A 58 -13.97 13.64 -22.82
CA VAL A 58 -15.22 12.91 -22.55
C VAL A 58 -16.39 13.74 -23.04
N TYR A 59 -17.16 13.20 -23.99
CA TYR A 59 -18.38 13.82 -24.45
C TYR A 59 -19.51 13.52 -23.45
N SER A 60 -20.12 14.58 -22.89
CA SER A 60 -21.18 14.47 -21.88
C SER A 60 -22.14 15.67 -21.98
N PRO A 61 -23.47 15.48 -21.74
CA PRO A 61 -24.42 16.56 -21.64
C PRO A 61 -24.19 17.47 -20.41
N LEU A 62 -23.35 17.01 -19.45
CA LEU A 62 -22.97 17.79 -18.27
C LEU A 62 -21.79 18.75 -18.52
N ALA A 63 -21.27 18.82 -19.75
CA ALA A 63 -20.14 19.69 -20.09
C ALA A 63 -20.42 21.15 -19.66
N GLY A 64 -19.46 21.76 -18.97
CA GLY A 64 -19.53 23.15 -18.47
C GLY A 64 -20.27 23.29 -17.13
N THR A 65 -20.68 22.20 -16.48
CA THR A 65 -21.22 22.23 -15.12
C THR A 65 -20.13 22.06 -14.07
N ALA A 66 -20.30 22.68 -12.89
CA ALA A 66 -19.39 22.52 -11.76
C ALA A 66 -19.26 21.05 -11.30
N GLU A 67 -20.34 20.27 -11.44
CA GLU A 67 -20.37 18.85 -11.13
C GLU A 67 -19.48 18.04 -12.07
N ALA A 68 -19.50 18.35 -13.37
CA ALA A 68 -18.62 17.74 -14.35
C ALA A 68 -17.13 18.07 -14.07
N ASP A 69 -16.83 19.33 -13.76
CA ASP A 69 -15.48 19.78 -13.44
C ASP A 69 -14.95 19.07 -12.19
N ALA A 70 -15.76 18.93 -11.15
CA ALA A 70 -15.40 18.21 -9.92
C ALA A 70 -15.14 16.71 -10.19
N ALA A 71 -15.99 16.06 -11.00
CA ALA A 71 -15.79 14.66 -11.39
C ALA A 71 -14.49 14.44 -12.18
N LEU A 72 -14.20 15.33 -13.12
CA LEU A 72 -12.96 15.27 -13.92
C LEU A 72 -11.72 15.52 -13.04
N ALA A 73 -11.76 16.52 -12.16
CA ALA A 73 -10.66 16.82 -11.24
C ALA A 73 -10.35 15.63 -10.32
N ARG A 74 -11.39 15.01 -9.75
CA ARG A 74 -11.24 13.81 -8.92
C ARG A 74 -10.65 12.65 -9.72
N ALA A 75 -11.16 12.37 -10.90
CA ALA A 75 -10.65 11.32 -11.78
C ALA A 75 -9.19 11.51 -12.15
N ALA A 76 -8.76 12.76 -12.40
CA ALA A 76 -7.37 13.10 -12.68
C ALA A 76 -6.46 12.80 -11.47
N VAL A 77 -6.88 13.17 -10.25
CA VAL A 77 -6.13 12.90 -9.02
C VAL A 77 -6.01 11.40 -8.78
N LEU A 78 -7.10 10.63 -8.89
CA LEU A 78 -7.10 9.18 -8.72
C LEU A 78 -6.22 8.50 -9.77
N GLY A 79 -6.36 8.88 -11.04
CA GLY A 79 -5.54 8.36 -12.12
C GLY A 79 -4.05 8.60 -11.91
N ALA A 80 -3.66 9.81 -11.51
CA ALA A 80 -2.28 10.17 -11.21
C ALA A 80 -1.73 9.35 -10.03
N SER A 81 -2.52 9.19 -8.95
CA SER A 81 -2.12 8.46 -7.75
C SER A 81 -1.94 6.97 -8.01
N VAL A 82 -2.88 6.33 -8.71
CA VAL A 82 -2.76 4.94 -9.14
C VAL A 82 -1.56 4.74 -10.05
N ASN A 83 -1.35 5.64 -11.02
CA ASN A 83 -0.23 5.53 -11.96
C ASN A 83 1.13 5.76 -11.28
N ALA A 84 1.23 6.66 -10.30
CA ALA A 84 2.43 6.83 -9.48
C ALA A 84 2.74 5.55 -8.67
N THR A 85 1.71 4.92 -8.08
CA THR A 85 1.86 3.62 -7.40
C THR A 85 2.37 2.55 -8.36
N ARG A 86 1.78 2.44 -9.55
CA ARG A 86 2.24 1.50 -10.61
C ARG A 86 3.70 1.73 -10.97
N THR A 87 4.11 2.99 -11.11
CA THR A 87 5.49 3.36 -11.45
C THR A 87 6.45 2.90 -10.37
N LEU A 88 6.18 3.18 -9.09
CA LEU A 88 7.01 2.71 -7.98
C LEU A 88 7.13 1.18 -7.97
N VAL A 89 6.02 0.45 -8.12
CA VAL A 89 6.00 -1.02 -8.15
C VAL A 89 6.78 -1.60 -9.35
N ASN A 90 6.81 -0.87 -10.47
CA ASN A 90 7.49 -1.32 -11.68
C ASN A 90 8.99 -1.02 -11.70
N MET A 91 9.45 -0.06 -10.89
CA MET A 91 10.87 0.29 -10.83
C MET A 91 11.72 -0.90 -10.40
N PRO A 92 12.91 -1.08 -11.02
CA PRO A 92 13.86 -2.12 -10.60
C PRO A 92 14.37 -1.87 -9.17
N PRO A 93 14.63 -2.92 -8.36
CA PRO A 93 15.16 -2.77 -7.01
C PRO A 93 16.52 -2.07 -6.97
N SER A 94 17.30 -2.15 -8.04
CA SER A 94 18.56 -1.41 -8.18
C SER A 94 18.39 0.11 -8.17
N GLN A 95 17.20 0.59 -8.48
CA GLN A 95 16.85 2.01 -8.51
C GLN A 95 15.91 2.40 -7.36
N LEU A 96 14.98 1.51 -6.97
CA LEU A 96 14.04 1.76 -5.89
C LEU A 96 14.43 0.95 -4.64
N TYR A 97 15.56 1.26 -4.06
CA TYR A 97 15.99 0.76 -2.75
C TYR A 97 15.48 1.70 -1.62
N PRO A 98 15.64 1.38 -0.32
CA PRO A 98 14.96 2.11 0.75
C PRO A 98 15.18 3.62 0.76
N GLU A 99 16.41 4.10 0.56
CA GLU A 99 16.70 5.54 0.49
C GLU A 99 16.06 6.18 -0.76
N ALA A 100 16.16 5.52 -1.92
CA ALA A 100 15.55 6.02 -3.15
C ALA A 100 14.01 6.07 -3.04
N PHE A 101 13.39 5.12 -2.32
CA PHE A 101 11.96 5.18 -2.04
C PHE A 101 11.61 6.40 -1.17
N ALA A 102 12.43 6.69 -0.15
CA ALA A 102 12.22 7.88 0.69
C ALA A 102 12.34 9.19 -0.12
N GLU A 103 13.31 9.27 -1.03
CA GLU A 103 13.44 10.43 -1.93
C GLU A 103 12.28 10.53 -2.92
N ALA A 104 11.83 9.41 -3.50
CA ALA A 104 10.64 9.38 -4.37
C ALA A 104 9.38 9.86 -3.61
N ALA A 105 9.23 9.51 -2.34
CA ALA A 105 8.13 10.01 -1.52
C ALA A 105 8.19 11.53 -1.33
N LYS A 106 9.38 12.10 -1.08
CA LYS A 106 9.58 13.56 -1.01
C LYS A 106 9.25 14.24 -2.35
N ASP A 107 9.71 13.65 -3.47
CA ASP A 107 9.49 14.22 -4.80
C ASP A 107 8.00 14.24 -5.17
N LEU A 108 7.27 13.15 -4.89
CA LEU A 108 5.83 13.07 -5.13
C LEU A 108 5.02 14.02 -4.23
N ALA A 109 5.56 14.39 -3.07
CA ALA A 109 4.95 15.30 -2.11
C ALA A 109 5.21 16.80 -2.42
N LYS A 110 6.12 17.12 -3.34
CA LYS A 110 6.47 18.52 -3.68
C LYS A 110 5.23 19.32 -4.09
N GLY A 111 5.10 20.50 -3.49
CA GLY A 111 3.99 21.41 -3.78
C GLY A 111 2.65 21.04 -3.13
N LEU A 112 2.59 19.96 -2.36
CA LEU A 112 1.40 19.55 -1.62
C LEU A 112 1.48 19.99 -0.14
N PRO A 113 0.35 20.24 0.52
CA PRO A 113 0.28 20.61 1.93
C PRO A 113 0.50 19.38 2.84
N VAL A 114 1.63 18.72 2.68
CA VAL A 114 2.01 17.55 3.46
C VAL A 114 3.42 17.72 4.03
N LYS A 115 3.66 17.09 5.17
CA LYS A 115 5.00 17.03 5.78
C LYS A 115 5.55 15.63 5.62
N VAL A 116 6.77 15.51 5.09
CA VAL A 116 7.49 14.24 4.94
C VAL A 116 8.66 14.22 5.93
N THR A 117 8.69 13.20 6.79
CA THR A 117 9.77 12.96 7.75
C THR A 117 10.40 11.61 7.46
N VAL A 118 11.72 11.56 7.27
CA VAL A 118 12.48 10.33 7.04
C VAL A 118 13.29 9.99 8.29
N PHE A 119 13.17 8.75 8.73
CA PHE A 119 13.98 8.15 9.78
C PHE A 119 15.03 7.27 9.11
N ASP A 120 16.28 7.64 9.26
CA ASP A 120 17.43 6.84 8.83
C ASP A 120 17.72 5.71 9.82
N GLU A 121 18.65 4.84 9.49
CA GLU A 121 19.04 3.69 10.31
C GLU A 121 19.51 4.08 11.73
N LYS A 122 20.14 5.25 11.88
CA LYS A 122 20.61 5.74 13.18
C LYS A 122 19.44 6.17 14.04
N ARG A 123 18.48 6.88 13.44
CA ARG A 123 17.28 7.30 14.13
C ARG A 123 16.39 6.11 14.45
N LEU A 124 16.26 5.14 13.55
CA LEU A 124 15.52 3.89 13.78
C LEU A 124 16.09 3.15 15.00
N ALA A 125 17.41 3.03 15.10
CA ALA A 125 18.07 2.39 16.25
C ALA A 125 17.82 3.18 17.55
N LYS A 126 17.96 4.51 17.52
CA LYS A 126 17.72 5.37 18.68
C LYS A 126 16.28 5.30 19.18
N ASP A 127 15.32 5.23 18.24
CA ASP A 127 13.90 5.31 18.54
C ASP A 127 13.28 3.89 18.71
N GLY A 128 14.08 2.81 18.65
CA GLY A 128 13.69 1.44 18.99
C GLY A 128 12.86 0.71 17.92
N PHE A 129 13.08 1.00 16.64
CA PHE A 129 12.43 0.31 15.50
C PHE A 129 13.18 -0.98 15.12
N GLY A 130 13.11 -1.98 16.01
CA GLY A 130 13.92 -3.19 15.88
C GLY A 130 13.47 -4.14 14.77
N GLY A 131 12.19 -4.17 14.42
CA GLY A 131 11.67 -4.98 13.31
C GLY A 131 12.19 -4.50 11.96
N ILE A 132 12.13 -3.18 11.70
CA ILE A 132 12.64 -2.57 10.46
C ILE A 132 14.17 -2.76 10.35
N LEU A 133 14.89 -2.57 11.45
CA LEU A 133 16.34 -2.75 11.48
C LEU A 133 16.74 -4.19 11.24
N ALA A 134 16.11 -5.16 11.91
CA ALA A 134 16.42 -6.57 11.80
C ALA A 134 16.23 -7.09 10.36
N VAL A 135 15.14 -6.69 9.70
CA VAL A 135 14.92 -7.06 8.29
C VAL A 135 15.96 -6.41 7.37
N GLY A 136 16.24 -5.12 7.57
CA GLY A 136 17.13 -4.37 6.69
C GLY A 136 18.63 -4.62 6.89
N GLN A 137 19.04 -5.20 8.02
CA GLN A 137 20.49 -5.34 8.36
C GLN A 137 21.28 -6.27 7.42
N GLY A 138 20.57 -7.15 6.69
CA GLY A 138 21.21 -8.04 5.71
C GLY A 138 21.56 -7.35 4.39
N SER A 139 20.98 -6.17 4.12
CA SER A 139 21.23 -5.42 2.91
C SER A 139 22.42 -4.45 3.07
N ALA A 140 23.15 -4.20 1.99
CA ALA A 140 24.08 -3.08 1.89
C ALA A 140 23.40 -1.71 1.83
N ARG A 141 22.07 -1.68 1.72
CA ARG A 141 21.21 -0.50 1.61
C ARG A 141 20.35 -0.35 2.85
N PRO A 142 20.73 0.55 3.79
CA PRO A 142 20.06 0.67 5.09
C PRO A 142 18.56 0.96 4.98
N PRO A 143 17.74 0.42 5.91
CA PRO A 143 16.30 0.63 5.91
C PRO A 143 15.93 2.08 6.23
N ARG A 144 14.69 2.43 5.94
CA ARG A 144 14.08 3.74 6.21
C ARG A 144 12.67 3.56 6.77
N LEU A 145 12.24 4.49 7.62
CA LEU A 145 10.83 4.70 7.90
C LEU A 145 10.47 6.09 7.38
N VAL A 146 9.42 6.18 6.57
CA VAL A 146 8.98 7.48 6.05
C VAL A 146 7.59 7.79 6.59
N LYS A 147 7.45 8.90 7.30
CA LYS A 147 6.18 9.42 7.80
C LYS A 147 5.71 10.55 6.89
N VAL A 148 4.50 10.43 6.35
CA VAL A 148 3.87 11.45 5.49
C VAL A 148 2.58 11.91 6.15
N GLU A 149 2.53 13.20 6.52
CA GLU A 149 1.44 13.78 7.31
C GLU A 149 0.66 14.80 6.46
N TYR A 150 -0.63 14.57 6.30
CA TYR A 150 -1.58 15.52 5.75
C TYR A 150 -2.53 16.01 6.83
N VAL A 151 -2.62 17.33 6.97
CA VAL A 151 -3.56 18.00 7.88
C VAL A 151 -4.45 18.93 7.03
N PRO A 152 -5.78 18.76 7.07
CA PRO A 152 -6.68 19.60 6.28
C PRO A 152 -6.67 21.06 6.77
N SER A 153 -7.05 21.99 5.91
CA SER A 153 -7.08 23.44 6.24
C SER A 153 -7.99 23.78 7.42
N ARG A 154 -8.99 22.93 7.70
CA ARG A 154 -9.88 23.02 8.87
C ARG A 154 -9.74 21.75 9.72
N PRO A 155 -8.70 21.66 10.57
CA PRO A 155 -8.37 20.42 11.27
C PRO A 155 -9.21 20.17 12.53
N SER A 156 -9.99 21.15 13.01
CA SER A 156 -10.80 20.99 14.23
C SER A 156 -11.93 20.00 13.99
N GLY A 157 -12.00 18.95 14.83
CA GLY A 157 -12.97 17.86 14.70
C GLY A 157 -12.72 16.88 13.55
N ALA A 158 -11.69 17.08 12.74
CA ALA A 158 -11.35 16.13 11.68
C ALA A 158 -10.81 14.82 12.26
N ARG A 159 -11.39 13.70 11.82
CA ARG A 159 -10.88 12.35 12.17
C ARG A 159 -9.43 12.19 11.75
N ALA A 160 -8.68 11.41 12.53
CA ALA A 160 -7.29 11.07 12.26
C ALA A 160 -7.20 9.60 11.83
N VAL A 161 -6.82 9.35 10.59
CA VAL A 161 -6.63 8.01 10.03
C VAL A 161 -5.15 7.79 9.76
N HIS A 162 -4.59 6.73 10.35
CA HIS A 162 -3.22 6.33 10.07
C HIS A 162 -3.20 5.16 9.09
N LEU A 163 -2.30 5.24 8.12
CA LEU A 163 -2.08 4.22 7.10
C LEU A 163 -0.66 3.67 7.27
N VAL A 164 -0.53 2.36 7.40
CA VAL A 164 0.78 1.69 7.54
C VAL A 164 1.02 0.83 6.30
N GLY A 165 2.15 1.00 5.62
CA GLY A 165 2.42 0.31 4.37
C GLY A 165 3.69 -0.53 4.39
N LYS A 166 3.58 -1.82 4.01
CA LYS A 166 4.75 -2.68 3.77
C LYS A 166 5.55 -2.12 2.59
N GLY A 167 6.84 -1.87 2.84
CA GLY A 167 7.76 -1.27 1.88
C GLY A 167 9.02 -2.11 1.62
N ILE A 168 8.89 -3.43 1.44
CA ILE A 168 10.04 -4.28 1.14
C ILE A 168 10.43 -4.09 -0.32
N THR A 169 11.48 -3.32 -0.56
CA THR A 169 11.88 -2.91 -1.91
C THR A 169 12.38 -4.07 -2.78
N PHE A 170 12.90 -5.10 -2.15
CA PHE A 170 13.12 -6.43 -2.73
C PHE A 170 13.12 -7.48 -1.63
N ASP A 171 12.41 -8.58 -1.84
CA ASP A 171 12.33 -9.68 -0.90
C ASP A 171 12.94 -10.95 -1.49
N SER A 172 14.15 -11.29 -1.03
CA SER A 172 14.79 -12.57 -1.34
C SER A 172 14.38 -13.70 -0.40
N GLY A 173 13.65 -13.37 0.69
CA GLY A 173 13.41 -14.24 1.83
C GLY A 173 14.50 -14.16 2.91
N GLY A 174 15.60 -13.47 2.64
CA GLY A 174 16.75 -13.43 3.54
C GLY A 174 17.44 -14.79 3.63
N ILE A 175 17.82 -15.25 4.84
CA ILE A 175 18.42 -16.58 5.06
C ILE A 175 17.42 -17.70 4.73
N SER A 176 16.13 -17.53 4.99
CA SER A 176 15.06 -18.42 4.52
C SER A 176 14.76 -18.15 3.05
N ILE A 177 15.76 -18.38 2.17
CA ILE A 177 15.79 -17.95 0.78
C ILE A 177 14.61 -18.50 -0.04
N LYS A 178 13.97 -17.63 -0.81
CA LYS A 178 12.91 -18.02 -1.74
C LYS A 178 13.47 -18.87 -2.90
N PRO A 179 12.63 -19.74 -3.50
CA PRO A 179 12.99 -20.36 -4.78
C PRO A 179 13.26 -19.28 -5.84
N ALA A 180 14.21 -19.54 -6.76
CA ALA A 180 14.53 -18.61 -7.85
C ALA A 180 13.33 -18.31 -8.76
N ALA A 181 12.43 -19.28 -8.92
CA ALA A 181 11.20 -19.12 -9.72
C ALA A 181 10.31 -18.02 -9.12
N ASN A 182 9.99 -17.00 -9.93
CA ASN A 182 9.17 -15.83 -9.59
C ASN A 182 9.79 -14.87 -8.56
N MET A 183 11.05 -15.06 -8.15
CA MET A 183 11.72 -14.10 -7.25
C MET A 183 11.84 -12.71 -7.87
N ASP A 184 11.92 -12.60 -9.20
CA ASP A 184 11.92 -11.34 -9.94
C ASP A 184 10.67 -10.48 -9.70
N GLN A 185 9.56 -11.10 -9.30
CA GLN A 185 8.32 -10.40 -8.96
C GLN A 185 8.38 -9.72 -7.60
N MET A 186 9.34 -10.08 -6.74
CA MET A 186 9.50 -9.55 -5.38
C MET A 186 9.91 -8.07 -5.34
N LYS A 187 10.18 -7.45 -6.47
CA LYS A 187 10.22 -5.98 -6.58
C LYS A 187 8.88 -5.33 -6.27
N SER A 188 7.78 -6.08 -6.32
CA SER A 188 6.44 -5.58 -6.01
C SER A 188 6.11 -5.58 -4.51
N ASP A 189 7.00 -6.07 -3.68
CA ASP A 189 6.75 -6.31 -2.25
C ASP A 189 6.72 -5.01 -1.40
N MET A 190 6.87 -3.89 -2.06
CA MET A 190 6.72 -2.54 -1.52
C MET A 190 5.40 -1.86 -1.96
N ALA A 191 4.49 -2.61 -2.60
CA ALA A 191 3.24 -2.05 -3.11
C ALA A 191 2.34 -1.49 -2.00
N GLY A 192 2.39 -2.05 -0.80
CA GLY A 192 1.68 -1.52 0.36
C GLY A 192 2.10 -0.08 0.69
N ALA A 193 3.40 0.17 0.84
CA ALA A 193 3.93 1.50 1.09
C ALA A 193 3.62 2.48 -0.06
N ALA A 194 3.76 2.04 -1.31
CA ALA A 194 3.42 2.85 -2.47
C ALA A 194 1.93 3.23 -2.51
N THR A 195 1.05 2.31 -2.11
CA THR A 195 -0.41 2.51 -2.05
C THR A 195 -0.78 3.53 -0.97
N VAL A 196 -0.31 3.36 0.27
CA VAL A 196 -0.65 4.29 1.37
C VAL A 196 -0.04 5.67 1.16
N LEU A 197 1.17 5.77 0.58
CA LEU A 197 1.78 7.03 0.16
C LEU A 197 0.84 7.77 -0.80
N ASN A 198 0.49 7.14 -1.92
CA ASN A 198 -0.28 7.81 -2.96
C ASN A 198 -1.75 8.06 -2.57
N ALA A 199 -2.34 7.25 -1.69
CA ALA A 199 -3.65 7.54 -1.09
C ALA A 199 -3.60 8.79 -0.20
N THR A 200 -2.54 8.96 0.61
CA THR A 200 -2.33 10.16 1.44
C THR A 200 -2.13 11.41 0.58
N LEU A 201 -1.30 11.32 -0.47
CA LEU A 201 -1.09 12.43 -1.39
C LEU A 201 -2.36 12.76 -2.19
N ALA A 202 -3.20 11.77 -2.52
CA ALA A 202 -4.50 11.98 -3.14
C ALA A 202 -5.45 12.74 -2.19
N ALA A 203 -5.50 12.36 -0.91
CA ALA A 203 -6.29 13.06 0.09
C ALA A 203 -5.89 14.54 0.19
N ALA A 204 -4.58 14.82 0.16
CA ALA A 204 -4.06 16.20 0.16
C ALA A 204 -4.43 16.97 -1.12
N ARG A 205 -4.33 16.35 -2.30
CA ARG A 205 -4.72 16.97 -3.59
C ARG A 205 -6.22 17.27 -3.67
N LEU A 206 -7.03 16.39 -3.10
CA LEU A 206 -8.49 16.55 -3.06
C LEU A 206 -8.95 17.47 -1.91
N GLY A 207 -8.06 17.85 -1.01
CA GLY A 207 -8.42 18.69 0.15
C GLY A 207 -9.40 18.01 1.10
N LEU A 208 -9.30 16.68 1.30
CA LEU A 208 -10.26 15.94 2.10
C LEU A 208 -10.26 16.41 3.56
N PRO A 209 -11.42 16.50 4.23
CA PRO A 209 -11.54 16.99 5.59
C PRO A 209 -11.20 15.90 6.64
N VAL A 210 -10.11 15.20 6.45
CA VAL A 210 -9.59 14.12 7.31
C VAL A 210 -8.09 14.31 7.49
N LYS A 211 -7.57 14.08 8.70
CA LYS A 211 -6.12 14.01 8.95
C LYS A 211 -5.63 12.64 8.52
N VAL A 212 -4.59 12.59 7.70
CA VAL A 212 -4.01 11.32 7.25
C VAL A 212 -2.53 11.29 7.54
N THR A 213 -2.08 10.22 8.20
CA THR A 213 -0.65 9.97 8.41
C THR A 213 -0.29 8.62 7.81
N ALA A 214 0.59 8.61 6.81
CA ALA A 214 1.14 7.37 6.26
C ALA A 214 2.50 7.05 6.89
N TRP A 215 2.69 5.78 7.26
CA TRP A 215 3.92 5.19 7.78
C TRP A 215 4.41 4.15 6.77
N LEU A 216 5.51 4.44 6.08
CA LEU A 216 6.08 3.60 5.04
C LEU A 216 7.26 2.84 5.66
N CYS A 217 7.08 1.55 5.93
CA CYS A 217 8.07 0.69 6.58
C CYS A 217 8.99 0.08 5.51
N VAL A 218 10.10 0.76 5.20
CA VAL A 218 10.91 0.46 4.00
C VAL A 218 12.20 -0.26 4.37
N ALA A 219 12.38 -1.47 3.83
CA ALA A 219 13.59 -2.29 3.99
C ALA A 219 13.85 -3.11 2.72
N GLU A 220 15.04 -3.67 2.61
CA GLU A 220 15.41 -4.66 1.59
C GLU A 220 15.82 -5.95 2.30
N ASN A 221 15.13 -7.07 2.05
CA ASN A 221 15.37 -8.36 2.72
C ASN A 221 16.37 -9.21 1.93
N MET A 222 17.62 -9.19 2.36
CA MET A 222 18.73 -9.85 1.65
C MET A 222 19.52 -10.81 2.56
N PRO A 223 20.01 -11.93 2.02
CA PRO A 223 20.93 -12.81 2.74
C PRO A 223 22.34 -12.20 2.74
N SER A 224 23.00 -12.21 3.90
CA SER A 224 24.39 -11.80 4.04
C SER A 224 24.95 -12.30 5.37
N GLY A 225 26.23 -12.02 5.65
CA GLY A 225 26.84 -12.32 6.94
C GLY A 225 26.29 -11.51 8.12
N SER A 226 25.55 -10.42 7.86
CA SER A 226 24.89 -9.59 8.88
C SER A 226 23.37 -9.78 8.92
N ALA A 227 22.78 -10.61 8.05
CA ALA A 227 21.33 -10.82 8.00
C ALA A 227 20.78 -11.47 9.27
N GLN A 228 19.54 -11.15 9.60
CA GLN A 228 18.81 -11.87 10.66
C GLN A 228 18.67 -13.36 10.31
N ARG A 229 18.68 -14.21 11.32
CA ARG A 229 18.68 -15.67 11.17
C ARG A 229 17.43 -16.27 11.80
N PRO A 230 16.94 -17.39 11.32
CA PRO A 230 15.99 -18.19 12.10
C PRO A 230 16.52 -18.43 13.52
N SER A 231 15.66 -18.27 14.51
CA SER A 231 15.91 -18.29 15.97
C SER A 231 16.54 -17.02 16.56
N ASP A 232 16.82 -16.00 15.80
CA ASP A 232 17.13 -14.69 16.38
C ASP A 232 15.88 -14.14 17.08
N VAL A 233 16.10 -13.44 18.21
CA VAL A 233 15.06 -12.70 18.91
C VAL A 233 15.27 -11.21 18.68
N ILE A 234 14.26 -10.54 18.18
CA ILE A 234 14.27 -9.11 17.93
C ILE A 234 13.29 -8.41 18.88
N THR A 235 13.51 -7.12 19.12
CA THR A 235 12.59 -6.30 19.92
C THR A 235 11.91 -5.29 19.02
N ILE A 236 10.59 -5.40 18.88
CA ILE A 236 9.76 -4.44 18.15
C ILE A 236 9.64 -3.15 18.98
N ARG A 237 9.39 -2.02 18.31
CA ARG A 237 9.04 -0.77 19.00
C ARG A 237 7.97 -1.04 20.06
N GLY A 238 8.13 -0.43 21.25
CA GLY A 238 7.22 -0.67 22.38
C GLY A 238 7.66 -1.82 23.30
N GLY A 239 8.69 -2.62 22.91
CA GLY A 239 9.36 -3.56 23.79
C GLY A 239 8.97 -5.04 23.62
N THR A 240 7.94 -5.36 22.84
CA THR A 240 7.55 -6.74 22.56
C THR A 240 8.66 -7.48 21.80
N THR A 241 9.04 -8.64 22.30
CA THR A 241 10.06 -9.49 21.69
C THR A 241 9.45 -10.50 20.72
N VAL A 242 10.11 -10.71 19.58
CA VAL A 242 9.65 -11.64 18.53
C VAL A 242 10.76 -12.62 18.20
N GLU A 243 10.47 -13.92 18.31
CA GLU A 243 11.34 -14.97 17.78
C GLU A 243 11.13 -15.08 16.26
N VAL A 244 12.19 -14.88 15.51
CA VAL A 244 12.18 -14.97 14.05
C VAL A 244 12.41 -16.44 13.67
N LEU A 245 11.36 -17.18 13.37
CA LEU A 245 11.47 -18.58 12.92
C LEU A 245 11.61 -18.71 11.40
N ASN A 246 11.16 -17.67 10.66
CA ASN A 246 11.26 -17.62 9.20
C ASN A 246 11.56 -16.19 8.76
N THR A 247 12.72 -15.97 8.14
CA THR A 247 13.14 -14.65 7.67
C THR A 247 12.39 -14.21 6.40
N ASP A 248 11.62 -15.09 5.75
CA ASP A 248 10.70 -14.80 4.64
C ASP A 248 9.30 -14.35 5.13
N ALA A 249 9.13 -14.21 6.42
CA ALA A 249 7.98 -13.56 7.06
C ALA A 249 8.39 -12.20 7.67
N GLU A 250 9.12 -11.42 6.91
CA GLU A 250 9.75 -10.14 7.24
C GLU A 250 8.75 -8.97 7.22
N GLY A 251 7.78 -9.03 6.30
CA GLY A 251 6.81 -7.96 6.11
C GLY A 251 6.06 -7.62 7.39
N ARG A 252 5.63 -8.63 8.15
CA ARG A 252 4.93 -8.42 9.41
C ARG A 252 5.83 -7.83 10.50
N LEU A 253 7.15 -8.05 10.44
CA LEU A 253 8.12 -7.49 11.40
C LEU A 253 8.27 -5.97 11.19
N VAL A 254 8.46 -5.53 9.95
CA VAL A 254 8.55 -4.09 9.64
C VAL A 254 7.22 -3.39 9.90
N MET A 255 6.08 -4.08 9.62
CA MET A 255 4.73 -3.55 9.85
C MET A 255 4.42 -3.41 11.34
N ALA A 256 4.90 -4.33 12.19
CA ALA A 256 4.73 -4.28 13.64
C ALA A 256 5.29 -2.96 14.21
N ASP A 257 6.51 -2.57 13.85
CA ASP A 257 7.08 -1.27 14.23
C ASP A 257 6.21 -0.09 13.77
N GLY A 258 5.73 -0.14 12.53
CA GLY A 258 4.87 0.90 11.96
C GLY A 258 3.51 1.01 12.67
N LEU A 259 2.90 -0.13 13.01
CA LEU A 259 1.62 -0.18 13.74
C LEU A 259 1.75 0.41 15.13
N VAL A 260 2.80 0.04 15.88
CA VAL A 260 3.05 0.61 17.21
C VAL A 260 3.23 2.13 17.11
N ALA A 261 4.09 2.60 16.20
CA ALA A 261 4.34 4.03 16.00
C ALA A 261 3.07 4.80 15.58
N ALA A 262 2.23 4.19 14.74
CA ALA A 262 0.96 4.77 14.32
C ALA A 262 -0.02 4.90 15.50
N CYS A 263 -0.13 3.87 16.34
CA CYS A 263 -1.05 3.84 17.47
C CYS A 263 -0.61 4.77 18.63
N GLU A 264 0.69 5.00 18.82
CA GLU A 264 1.22 5.95 19.80
C GLU A 264 0.72 7.38 19.61
N GLU A 265 0.27 7.73 18.40
CA GLU A 265 -0.31 9.04 18.08
C GLU A 265 -1.84 9.10 18.29
N ASN A 266 -2.45 8.05 18.86
CA ASN A 266 -3.88 7.96 19.20
C ASN A 266 -4.82 8.30 18.02
N PRO A 267 -4.72 7.61 16.87
CA PRO A 267 -5.60 7.83 15.74
C PRO A 267 -7.02 7.30 16.01
N ASP A 268 -7.99 7.78 15.22
CA ASP A 268 -9.36 7.26 15.21
C ASP A 268 -9.46 5.89 14.52
N ALA A 269 -8.56 5.60 13.60
CA ALA A 269 -8.42 4.30 12.95
C ALA A 269 -7.01 4.10 12.38
N VAL A 270 -6.55 2.85 12.34
CA VAL A 270 -5.33 2.44 11.64
C VAL A 270 -5.70 1.42 10.57
N ILE A 271 -5.19 1.62 9.36
CA ILE A 271 -5.33 0.68 8.26
C ILE A 271 -3.94 0.32 7.78
N ASP A 272 -3.61 -0.95 7.76
CA ASP A 272 -2.36 -1.38 7.16
C ASP A 272 -2.58 -2.11 5.83
N VAL A 273 -1.60 -1.96 4.92
CA VAL A 273 -1.64 -2.50 3.56
C VAL A 273 -0.33 -3.19 3.25
N ALA A 274 -0.40 -4.45 2.90
CA ALA A 274 0.78 -5.24 2.64
C ALA A 274 0.56 -6.31 1.57
N THR A 275 1.58 -6.56 0.76
CA THR A 275 1.76 -7.80 -0.01
C THR A 275 2.27 -8.87 0.95
N LEU A 276 1.37 -9.35 1.87
CA LEU A 276 1.85 -10.00 3.08
C LEU A 276 2.06 -11.49 2.89
N THR A 277 1.11 -12.19 2.25
CA THR A 277 1.14 -13.64 2.29
C THR A 277 0.91 -14.32 0.94
N GLY A 278 1.70 -15.35 0.66
CA GLY A 278 1.38 -16.29 -0.42
C GLY A 278 0.07 -17.06 -0.17
N ALA A 279 -0.36 -17.16 1.08
CA ALA A 279 -1.64 -17.80 1.44
C ALA A 279 -2.85 -17.01 0.93
N ALA A 280 -2.76 -15.69 0.86
CA ALA A 280 -3.80 -14.84 0.26
C ALA A 280 -3.99 -15.14 -1.24
N LEU A 281 -2.89 -15.36 -1.98
CA LEU A 281 -2.98 -15.78 -3.38
C LEU A 281 -3.66 -17.15 -3.53
N VAL A 282 -3.39 -18.08 -2.63
CA VAL A 282 -4.02 -19.43 -2.66
C VAL A 282 -5.51 -19.34 -2.34
N ALA A 283 -5.88 -18.51 -1.35
CA ALA A 283 -7.26 -18.38 -0.91
C ALA A 283 -8.14 -17.57 -1.86
N LEU A 284 -7.65 -16.43 -2.35
CA LEU A 284 -8.44 -15.40 -3.04
C LEU A 284 -8.01 -15.16 -4.50
N GLY A 285 -6.94 -15.81 -4.94
CA GLY A 285 -6.39 -15.62 -6.30
C GLY A 285 -5.66 -14.29 -6.47
N THR A 286 -5.50 -13.86 -7.72
CA THR A 286 -4.63 -12.74 -8.10
C THR A 286 -5.37 -11.41 -8.28
N ARG A 287 -6.66 -11.31 -7.91
CA ARG A 287 -7.46 -10.12 -8.20
C ARG A 287 -8.21 -9.56 -6.99
N THR A 288 -8.28 -10.31 -5.89
CA THR A 288 -9.07 -9.97 -4.72
C THR A 288 -8.15 -9.70 -3.54
N ALA A 289 -8.31 -8.55 -2.89
CA ALA A 289 -7.64 -8.24 -1.64
C ALA A 289 -8.37 -8.93 -0.48
N GLY A 290 -7.62 -9.44 0.50
CA GLY A 290 -8.20 -9.88 1.76
C GLY A 290 -8.32 -8.72 2.74
N VAL A 291 -9.45 -8.60 3.43
CA VAL A 291 -9.70 -7.56 4.43
C VAL A 291 -10.00 -8.21 5.76
N MET A 292 -9.24 -7.87 6.79
CA MET A 292 -9.36 -8.40 8.16
C MET A 292 -9.33 -7.26 9.17
N GLY A 293 -9.97 -7.42 10.31
CA GLY A 293 -9.93 -6.42 11.39
C GLY A 293 -11.30 -6.14 11.99
N ASP A 294 -11.44 -4.96 12.58
CA ASP A 294 -12.64 -4.53 13.29
C ASP A 294 -13.72 -4.07 12.30
N ASP A 295 -14.96 -4.48 12.55
CA ASP A 295 -16.12 -4.21 11.68
C ASP A 295 -16.30 -2.72 11.36
N GLU A 296 -16.02 -1.84 12.33
CA GLU A 296 -16.18 -0.39 12.14
C GLU A 296 -15.19 0.23 11.13
N VAL A 297 -14.10 -0.47 10.81
CA VAL A 297 -13.12 -0.08 9.77
C VAL A 297 -13.30 -0.92 8.52
N THR A 298 -13.49 -2.23 8.66
CA THR A 298 -13.55 -3.15 7.52
C THR A 298 -14.79 -2.96 6.66
N ARG A 299 -15.97 -2.69 7.25
CA ARG A 299 -17.20 -2.47 6.48
C ARG A 299 -17.12 -1.24 5.57
N PRO A 300 -16.74 -0.04 6.09
CA PRO A 300 -16.54 1.11 5.20
C PRO A 300 -15.45 0.90 4.13
N LEU A 301 -14.41 0.11 4.44
CA LEU A 301 -13.39 -0.25 3.44
C LEU A 301 -13.97 -1.13 2.33
N LEU A 302 -14.78 -2.12 2.66
CA LEU A 302 -15.44 -3.00 1.68
C LEU A 302 -16.44 -2.21 0.82
N ASP A 303 -17.19 -1.29 1.41
CA ASP A 303 -18.09 -0.40 0.69
C ASP A 303 -17.31 0.50 -0.29
N ALA A 304 -16.18 1.06 0.16
CA ALA A 304 -15.31 1.87 -0.69
C ALA A 304 -14.68 1.04 -1.82
N ALA A 305 -14.28 -0.21 -1.56
CA ALA A 305 -13.77 -1.13 -2.57
C ALA A 305 -14.82 -1.45 -3.63
N ALA A 306 -16.06 -1.75 -3.20
CA ALA A 306 -17.18 -2.01 -4.09
C ALA A 306 -17.50 -0.79 -4.97
N ALA A 307 -17.54 0.42 -4.39
CA ALA A 307 -17.75 1.66 -5.12
C ALA A 307 -16.63 1.97 -6.12
N ALA A 308 -15.39 1.62 -5.78
CA ALA A 308 -14.22 1.76 -6.66
C ALA A 308 -14.14 0.64 -7.73
N GLY A 309 -14.95 -0.42 -7.64
CA GLY A 309 -14.85 -1.60 -8.50
C GLY A 309 -13.52 -2.35 -8.29
N GLU A 310 -12.96 -2.31 -7.09
CA GLU A 310 -11.80 -3.10 -6.67
C GLU A 310 -12.28 -4.30 -5.84
N ALA A 311 -11.90 -5.51 -6.23
CA ALA A 311 -12.35 -6.71 -5.55
C ALA A 311 -11.66 -6.83 -4.18
N ALA A 312 -12.47 -6.94 -3.13
CA ALA A 312 -12.04 -7.17 -1.76
C ALA A 312 -12.98 -8.16 -1.08
N TRP A 313 -12.44 -8.99 -0.17
CA TRP A 313 -13.22 -10.01 0.52
C TRP A 313 -12.90 -10.01 2.01
N PRO A 314 -13.91 -10.01 2.91
CA PRO A 314 -13.69 -10.08 4.34
C PRO A 314 -13.24 -11.48 4.75
N MET A 315 -12.21 -11.56 5.58
CA MET A 315 -11.67 -12.79 6.12
C MET A 315 -11.76 -12.77 7.65
N PRO A 316 -12.03 -13.91 8.30
CA PRO A 316 -12.14 -13.99 9.75
C PRO A 316 -10.77 -13.84 10.44
N LEU A 317 -10.80 -13.53 11.74
CA LEU A 317 -9.64 -13.57 12.64
C LEU A 317 -9.95 -14.54 13.81
N PRO A 318 -9.85 -15.86 13.60
CA PRO A 318 -10.18 -16.84 14.63
C PRO A 318 -9.16 -16.79 15.78
N GLU A 319 -9.64 -16.60 17.01
CA GLU A 319 -8.78 -16.42 18.18
C GLU A 319 -7.90 -17.64 18.47
N GLU A 320 -8.37 -18.83 18.15
CA GLU A 320 -7.64 -20.09 18.36
C GLU A 320 -6.30 -20.16 17.60
N LEU A 321 -6.15 -19.40 16.50
CA LEU A 321 -4.89 -19.37 15.75
C LEU A 321 -3.79 -18.59 16.48
N ARG A 322 -4.13 -17.77 17.49
CA ARG A 322 -3.14 -17.00 18.25
C ARG A 322 -2.15 -17.91 18.99
N ALA A 323 -2.64 -19.03 19.53
CA ALA A 323 -1.78 -19.99 20.22
C ALA A 323 -0.68 -20.58 19.34
N GLY A 324 -0.89 -20.63 18.01
CA GLY A 324 0.12 -21.07 17.06
C GLY A 324 1.30 -20.10 16.90
N LEU A 325 1.22 -18.91 17.47
CA LEU A 325 2.29 -17.92 17.51
C LEU A 325 3.05 -17.87 18.84
N ASP A 326 2.75 -18.77 19.78
CA ASP A 326 3.46 -18.82 21.06
C ASP A 326 4.93 -19.22 20.83
N SER A 327 5.84 -18.56 21.54
CA SER A 327 7.27 -18.85 21.52
C SER A 327 7.74 -19.29 22.90
N ALA A 328 8.64 -20.24 22.94
CA ALA A 328 9.32 -20.62 24.19
C ALA A 328 10.46 -19.64 24.55
N THR A 329 10.84 -18.75 23.62
CA THR A 329 12.05 -17.93 23.73
C THR A 329 11.73 -16.43 23.81
N ALA A 330 10.63 -15.99 23.21
CA ALA A 330 10.20 -14.60 23.12
C ALA A 330 8.70 -14.47 23.47
N ASP A 331 8.17 -13.26 23.44
CA ASP A 331 6.74 -13.02 23.70
C ASP A 331 5.85 -13.63 22.59
N ILE A 332 6.35 -13.67 21.35
CA ILE A 332 5.63 -14.19 20.20
C ILE A 332 6.61 -14.67 19.11
N ALA A 333 6.22 -15.66 18.29
CA ALA A 333 6.94 -16.06 17.09
C ALA A 333 6.39 -15.35 15.85
N ASN A 334 7.24 -15.11 14.84
CA ASN A 334 6.81 -14.42 13.63
C ASN A 334 6.01 -15.28 12.65
N VAL A 335 5.96 -16.59 12.83
CA VAL A 335 5.16 -17.53 12.04
C VAL A 335 4.54 -18.59 12.93
N GLY A 336 3.35 -19.04 12.55
CA GLY A 336 2.67 -20.20 13.09
C GLY A 336 2.62 -21.34 12.07
N GLU A 337 1.65 -22.22 12.21
CA GLU A 337 1.43 -23.32 11.28
C GLU A 337 1.04 -22.82 9.88
N ARG A 338 1.34 -23.65 8.85
CA ARG A 338 1.04 -23.31 7.45
C ARG A 338 -0.46 -23.15 7.14
N PRO A 339 -1.38 -24.02 7.64
CA PRO A 339 -2.82 -23.79 7.48
C PRO A 339 -3.25 -22.46 8.11
N GLY A 340 -4.13 -21.73 7.43
CA GLY A 340 -4.58 -20.42 7.91
C GLY A 340 -3.51 -19.31 7.89
N GLY A 341 -2.41 -19.49 7.18
CA GLY A 341 -1.24 -18.59 7.21
C GLY A 341 -1.55 -17.11 6.91
N MET A 342 -2.56 -16.81 6.10
CA MET A 342 -3.05 -15.45 5.90
C MET A 342 -3.67 -14.88 7.19
N LEU A 343 -4.50 -15.66 7.86
CA LEU A 343 -5.19 -15.27 9.09
C LEU A 343 -4.20 -15.12 10.25
N THR A 344 -3.28 -16.07 10.38
CA THR A 344 -2.22 -16.04 11.40
C THR A 344 -1.31 -14.82 11.22
N ALA A 345 -1.03 -14.41 9.97
CA ALA A 345 -0.26 -13.20 9.70
C ALA A 345 -0.99 -11.94 10.17
N ALA A 346 -2.31 -11.86 9.94
CA ALA A 346 -3.12 -10.74 10.40
C ALA A 346 -3.27 -10.74 11.94
N ILE A 347 -3.39 -11.92 12.56
CA ILE A 347 -3.41 -12.06 14.03
C ILE A 347 -2.09 -11.57 14.63
N PHE A 348 -0.94 -11.91 14.00
CA PHE A 348 0.35 -11.36 14.41
C PHE A 348 0.34 -9.83 14.39
N LEU A 349 -0.13 -9.21 13.30
CA LEU A 349 -0.20 -7.74 13.20
C LEU A 349 -1.12 -7.14 14.28
N LYS A 350 -2.23 -7.79 14.58
CA LYS A 350 -3.19 -7.35 15.61
C LYS A 350 -2.54 -7.22 17.00
N GLU A 351 -1.55 -8.07 17.34
CA GLU A 351 -0.80 -7.98 18.60
C GLU A 351 -0.05 -6.65 18.80
N PHE A 352 0.24 -5.94 17.69
CA PHE A 352 0.95 -4.66 17.68
C PHE A 352 0.02 -3.46 17.50
N VAL A 353 -1.28 -3.68 17.46
CA VAL A 353 -2.28 -2.61 17.49
C VAL A 353 -2.42 -2.10 18.93
N GLY A 354 -2.12 -0.83 19.11
CA GLY A 354 -2.10 -0.19 20.42
C GLY A 354 -3.49 0.05 21.01
N LYS A 355 -3.51 0.48 22.26
CA LYS A 355 -4.73 0.88 22.98
C LYS A 355 -4.80 2.39 23.09
N ARG A 356 -6.03 2.90 23.11
CA ARG A 356 -6.35 4.28 23.42
C ARG A 356 -6.18 4.56 24.93
N PRO A 357 -6.15 5.83 25.35
CA PRO A 357 -6.05 6.20 26.77
C PRO A 357 -7.20 5.64 27.66
N ASP A 358 -8.36 5.37 27.07
CA ASP A 358 -9.51 4.76 27.76
C ASP A 358 -9.42 3.23 27.90
N GLY A 359 -8.35 2.63 27.36
CA GLY A 359 -8.09 1.19 27.40
C GLY A 359 -8.71 0.41 26.24
N SER A 360 -9.54 1.01 25.40
CA SER A 360 -10.06 0.39 24.17
C SER A 360 -8.95 0.21 23.14
N SER A 361 -9.05 -0.81 22.28
CA SER A 361 -8.14 -0.97 21.15
C SER A 361 -8.36 0.16 20.12
N VAL A 362 -7.29 0.59 19.47
CA VAL A 362 -7.41 1.45 18.29
C VAL A 362 -8.12 0.64 17.20
N PRO A 363 -9.20 1.15 16.59
CA PRO A 363 -9.87 0.47 15.49
C PRO A 363 -8.91 0.20 14.32
N TRP A 364 -8.89 -1.05 13.85
CA TRP A 364 -7.87 -1.49 12.91
C TRP A 364 -8.43 -2.35 11.78
N ALA A 365 -7.79 -2.24 10.62
CA ALA A 365 -7.98 -3.17 9.50
C ALA A 365 -6.66 -3.45 8.78
N HIS A 366 -6.51 -4.69 8.33
CA HIS A 366 -5.44 -5.17 7.46
C HIS A 366 -5.96 -5.47 6.07
N LEU A 367 -5.26 -4.97 5.04
CA LEU A 367 -5.49 -5.33 3.64
C LEU A 367 -4.30 -6.15 3.11
N ASP A 368 -4.51 -7.45 2.91
CA ASP A 368 -3.54 -8.27 2.20
C ASP A 368 -3.76 -8.15 0.69
N ILE A 369 -2.84 -7.45 0.04
CA ILE A 369 -2.87 -7.18 -1.40
C ILE A 369 -1.85 -8.01 -2.20
N ALA A 370 -1.33 -9.10 -1.63
CA ALA A 370 -0.35 -9.95 -2.31
C ALA A 370 -0.87 -10.45 -3.68
N GLY A 371 -2.17 -10.73 -3.80
CA GLY A 371 -2.80 -11.10 -5.06
C GLY A 371 -2.91 -9.94 -6.05
N PRO A 372 -3.66 -8.88 -5.73
CA PRO A 372 -4.02 -7.84 -6.69
C PRO A 372 -2.93 -6.80 -6.97
N ALA A 373 -1.82 -6.74 -6.20
CA ALA A 373 -0.78 -5.71 -6.36
C ALA A 373 0.01 -5.82 -7.67
N PHE A 374 0.18 -7.04 -8.21
CA PHE A 374 1.02 -7.29 -9.37
C PHE A 374 0.39 -8.28 -10.34
N ASN A 375 0.20 -7.86 -11.59
CA ASN A 375 -0.40 -8.69 -12.64
C ASN A 375 0.66 -9.33 -13.53
N THR A 376 0.88 -10.62 -13.41
CA THR A 376 1.80 -11.39 -14.26
C THR A 376 1.18 -11.80 -15.58
N GLY A 377 -0.16 -11.80 -15.68
CA GLY A 377 -0.92 -12.18 -16.86
C GLY A 377 -1.13 -11.07 -17.88
N SER A 378 -2.03 -11.31 -18.82
CA SER A 378 -2.45 -10.30 -19.78
C SER A 378 -3.19 -9.15 -19.10
N PRO A 379 -3.08 -7.91 -19.61
CA PRO A 379 -3.86 -6.77 -19.12
C PRO A 379 -5.37 -7.02 -19.24
N TYR A 380 -6.13 -6.56 -18.24
CA TYR A 380 -7.59 -6.66 -18.24
C TYR A 380 -8.23 -5.36 -17.71
N GLY A 381 -9.43 -5.02 -18.18
CA GLY A 381 -10.09 -3.77 -17.79
C GLY A 381 -9.13 -2.56 -17.87
N HIS A 382 -8.97 -1.86 -16.77
CA HIS A 382 -7.99 -0.77 -16.60
C HIS A 382 -6.63 -1.25 -16.03
N THR A 383 -6.54 -2.51 -15.61
CA THR A 383 -5.34 -3.08 -15.00
C THR A 383 -4.29 -3.43 -16.07
N PRO A 384 -3.07 -2.89 -15.99
CA PRO A 384 -1.98 -3.23 -16.90
C PRO A 384 -1.31 -4.56 -16.49
N LYS A 385 -0.34 -5.01 -17.25
CA LYS A 385 0.65 -5.99 -16.81
C LYS A 385 1.57 -5.33 -15.76
N GLN A 386 2.09 -6.10 -14.81
CA GLN A 386 2.95 -5.67 -13.70
C GLN A 386 2.17 -4.86 -12.63
N GLY A 387 2.74 -3.78 -12.07
CA GLY A 387 2.13 -3.00 -11.01
C GLY A 387 0.72 -2.53 -11.35
N THR A 388 -0.23 -2.82 -10.48
CA THR A 388 -1.65 -2.56 -10.74
C THR A 388 -2.16 -1.26 -10.12
N GLY A 389 -1.55 -0.84 -9.00
CA GLY A 389 -2.03 0.27 -8.17
C GLY A 389 -3.36 -0.05 -7.48
N SER A 390 -3.62 -1.34 -7.21
CA SER A 390 -4.81 -1.78 -6.49
C SER A 390 -4.91 -1.11 -5.11
N THR A 391 -6.14 -0.99 -4.62
CA THR A 391 -6.53 -0.44 -3.32
C THR A 391 -6.25 1.05 -3.07
N VAL A 392 -5.54 1.76 -3.96
CA VAL A 392 -5.40 3.23 -3.88
C VAL A 392 -6.77 3.90 -3.89
N ARG A 393 -7.65 3.50 -4.82
CA ARG A 393 -9.00 4.06 -4.95
C ARG A 393 -9.91 3.68 -3.79
N THR A 394 -9.77 2.45 -3.29
CA THR A 394 -10.43 1.98 -2.07
C THR A 394 -10.07 2.85 -0.87
N LEU A 395 -8.77 3.08 -0.63
CA LEU A 395 -8.33 3.93 0.48
C LEU A 395 -8.81 5.37 0.34
N VAL A 396 -8.74 5.96 -0.86
CA VAL A 396 -9.24 7.33 -1.07
C VAL A 396 -10.74 7.39 -0.81
N GLY A 397 -11.53 6.41 -1.29
CA GLY A 397 -12.96 6.33 -1.02
C GLY A 397 -13.28 6.20 0.47
N TYR A 398 -12.50 5.39 1.20
CA TYR A 398 -12.61 5.31 2.65
C TYR A 398 -12.31 6.65 3.33
N LEU A 399 -11.23 7.35 2.94
CA LEU A 399 -10.87 8.65 3.50
C LEU A 399 -11.92 9.74 3.18
N GLU A 400 -12.54 9.70 2.00
CA GLU A 400 -13.67 10.55 1.65
C GLU A 400 -14.88 10.31 2.58
N SER A 401 -15.16 9.04 2.90
CA SER A 401 -16.25 8.69 3.82
C SER A 401 -15.94 9.06 5.26
N ALA A 402 -14.70 8.86 5.70
CA ALA A 402 -14.23 9.20 7.05
C ALA A 402 -14.23 10.72 7.32
N GLY A 403 -14.14 11.54 6.29
CA GLY A 403 -14.20 13.00 6.38
C GLY A 403 -15.63 13.58 6.39
N ARG A 404 -16.66 12.75 6.18
CA ARG A 404 -18.05 13.21 6.27
C ARG A 404 -18.48 13.31 7.72
N PRO A 405 -19.26 14.37 8.08
CA PRO A 405 -19.77 14.53 9.45
C PRO A 405 -20.78 13.44 9.81
#